data_6b47865cf680125584e3353e04a11bf2
#
_entry.id   6b47865cf680125584e3353e04a11bf2
#
_cell.length_a   1.000
_cell.length_b   1.000
_cell.length_c   1.000
_cell.angle_alpha   90.00
_cell.angle_beta   90.00
_cell.angle_gamma   90.00
#
_symmetry.space_group_name_H-M   'P 1'
#
loop_
_entity.id
_entity.type
_entity.pdbx_description
1 polymer ?
#
loop_
_entity_poly.entity_id
_entity_poly.type
_entity_poly.pdbx_seq_one_letter_code
_entity_poly.pdbx_strand_id
1 'polypeptide(L)'
;VDECSRGRARRWLIVAVCQVVVFLGTVTTAMLVIAVPQIISTMGLGEDGQQWMVAGYALAYALMLVPGGRLGDVWRRRAVFVSSLVLSGVAATSAALARTPVWLVLSVLVQGGALGVVSPQILGFFQQLFNKKERGRPYGLLGVAFAVALGSGPVLGGVLVDVSPENGWRLIFVANASIAFLAATLGFLLIPALTTPPDRFWWRRTDPVGVILFVVGMVALWIPMVEETARTPVLWVLAPVGALVLVGFVFWERRQANRGSPLVDLGLLRVRSYGLGALIAVLFGAYDALYYVLALYLQDGVGHSPLTTGLVMAPIAGGTAAGAVVGGRLAWRAGRRVVALGLLTSLVGLAAVMVGDLFLPTFDSPHSAALPLLFAGLGAGFVLSGLGSGLTNIPNQTVTMSQVPNTRAGSAAGMLHTGHRLGISAGIVGVSTALFATLDRTGGNWLAAFRTTLLIIAAFILVALLIALMDIVTRKEGQVR
;
A
#
# COMPACT_ATOMS: atom_id res chain seq x y z
N VAL A 1 -7.94 12.37 -41.05
CA VAL A 1 -7.70 13.21 -39.86
C VAL A 1 -8.54 12.68 -38.65
N ASP A 2 -9.77 12.21 -38.90
CA ASP A 2 -10.69 11.79 -37.83
C ASP A 2 -10.36 10.45 -37.15
N GLU A 3 -9.82 9.44 -37.86
CA GLU A 3 -9.47 8.15 -37.23
C GLU A 3 -8.27 8.23 -36.31
N CYS A 4 -7.28 9.04 -36.64
CA CYS A 4 -6.08 9.23 -35.82
C CYS A 4 -6.40 10.02 -34.54
N SER A 5 -7.32 10.98 -34.60
CA SER A 5 -7.80 11.76 -33.45
C SER A 5 -8.69 10.92 -32.54
N ARG A 6 -9.59 10.10 -33.08
CA ARG A 6 -10.44 9.16 -32.32
C ARG A 6 -9.56 8.08 -31.61
N GLY A 7 -8.54 7.57 -32.28
CA GLY A 7 -7.59 6.64 -31.66
C GLY A 7 -6.80 7.26 -30.51
N ARG A 8 -6.42 8.54 -30.61
CA ARG A 8 -5.73 9.28 -29.56
C ARG A 8 -6.65 9.54 -28.35
N ALA A 9 -7.86 10.01 -28.56
CA ALA A 9 -8.83 10.24 -27.49
C ALA A 9 -9.15 8.96 -26.72
N ARG A 10 -9.37 7.84 -27.42
CA ARG A 10 -9.61 6.53 -26.81
C ARG A 10 -8.46 6.07 -25.90
N ARG A 11 -7.20 6.27 -26.31
CA ARG A 11 -6.02 5.93 -25.48
C ARG A 11 -6.02 6.71 -24.17
N TRP A 12 -6.34 8.00 -24.20
CA TRP A 12 -6.40 8.83 -23.00
C TRP A 12 -7.59 8.51 -22.11
N LEU A 13 -8.74 8.11 -22.66
CA LEU A 13 -9.86 7.58 -21.88
C LEU A 13 -9.48 6.30 -21.13
N ILE A 14 -8.73 5.39 -21.77
CA ILE A 14 -8.21 4.19 -21.08
C ILE A 14 -7.26 4.60 -19.94
N VAL A 15 -6.39 5.60 -20.14
CA VAL A 15 -5.55 6.15 -19.06
C VAL A 15 -6.42 6.67 -17.93
N ALA A 16 -7.47 7.43 -18.21
CA ALA A 16 -8.37 7.95 -17.19
C ALA A 16 -9.04 6.82 -16.37
N VAL A 17 -9.52 5.76 -17.03
CA VAL A 17 -10.04 4.57 -16.32
C VAL A 17 -8.97 3.94 -15.44
N CYS A 18 -7.74 3.80 -15.93
CA CYS A 18 -6.64 3.27 -15.14
C CYS A 18 -6.32 4.16 -13.91
N GLN A 19 -6.42 5.50 -14.05
CA GLN A 19 -6.24 6.42 -12.93
C GLN A 19 -7.33 6.26 -11.86
N VAL A 20 -8.59 6.09 -12.30
CA VAL A 20 -9.71 5.80 -11.38
C VAL A 20 -9.47 4.51 -10.60
N VAL A 21 -8.91 3.49 -11.23
CA VAL A 21 -8.60 2.21 -10.57
C VAL A 21 -7.45 2.35 -9.56
N VAL A 22 -6.40 3.11 -9.89
CA VAL A 22 -5.31 3.40 -8.95
C VAL A 22 -5.82 4.23 -7.77
N PHE A 23 -6.64 5.23 -8.07
CA PHE A 23 -7.33 6.01 -7.04
C PHE A 23 -8.15 5.09 -6.13
N LEU A 24 -9.00 4.22 -6.69
CA LEU A 24 -9.81 3.26 -5.94
C LEU A 24 -8.97 2.40 -4.99
N GLY A 25 -7.91 1.76 -5.49
CA GLY A 25 -7.06 0.87 -4.68
C GLY A 25 -6.34 1.59 -3.54
N THR A 26 -5.98 2.86 -3.73
CA THR A 26 -5.29 3.66 -2.73
C THR A 26 -6.26 4.29 -1.73
N VAL A 27 -7.36 4.86 -2.23
CA VAL A 27 -8.36 5.51 -1.39
C VAL A 27 -9.07 4.52 -0.48
N THR A 28 -9.31 3.28 -0.96
CA THR A 28 -9.90 2.20 -0.14
C THR A 28 -9.10 1.97 1.14
N THR A 29 -7.78 1.86 1.04
CA THR A 29 -6.92 1.65 2.21
C THR A 29 -7.02 2.82 3.19
N ALA A 30 -6.99 4.05 2.69
CA ALA A 30 -7.03 5.25 3.52
C ALA A 30 -8.41 5.46 4.21
N MET A 31 -9.51 5.20 3.47
CA MET A 31 -10.87 5.26 4.03
C MET A 31 -11.10 4.15 5.06
N LEU A 32 -10.59 2.94 4.81
CA LEU A 32 -10.77 1.80 5.69
C LEU A 32 -10.18 2.08 7.07
N VAL A 33 -8.99 2.69 7.12
CA VAL A 33 -8.32 3.09 8.37
C VAL A 33 -9.20 4.02 9.21
N ILE A 34 -9.86 4.99 8.58
CA ILE A 34 -10.76 5.94 9.27
C ILE A 34 -12.04 5.26 9.78
N ALA A 35 -12.50 4.21 9.08
CA ALA A 35 -13.70 3.48 9.45
C ALA A 35 -13.49 2.46 10.57
N VAL A 36 -12.25 2.07 10.85
CA VAL A 36 -11.92 1.01 11.84
C VAL A 36 -12.63 1.22 13.18
N PRO A 37 -12.53 2.38 13.86
CA PRO A 37 -13.17 2.57 15.16
C PRO A 37 -14.70 2.39 15.12
N GLN A 38 -15.37 2.89 14.08
CA GLN A 38 -16.81 2.71 13.92
C GLN A 38 -17.18 1.24 13.66
N ILE A 39 -16.38 0.52 12.86
CA ILE A 39 -16.59 -0.91 12.62
C ILE A 39 -16.42 -1.72 13.90
N ILE A 40 -15.44 -1.38 14.73
CA ILE A 40 -15.22 -2.03 16.03
C ILE A 40 -16.46 -1.88 16.90
N SER A 41 -16.93 -0.64 17.08
CA SER A 41 -18.06 -0.33 17.96
C SER A 41 -19.38 -0.95 17.49
N THR A 42 -19.58 -1.04 16.16
CA THR A 42 -20.86 -1.50 15.58
C THR A 42 -20.91 -3.00 15.30
N MET A 43 -19.77 -3.63 15.02
CA MET A 43 -19.68 -5.05 14.66
C MET A 43 -19.09 -5.93 15.76
N GLY A 44 -18.60 -5.33 16.84
CA GLY A 44 -17.91 -6.06 17.90
C GLY A 44 -16.60 -6.71 17.40
N LEU A 45 -15.88 -6.03 16.51
CA LEU A 45 -14.65 -6.54 15.93
C LEU A 45 -13.53 -6.48 16.99
N GLY A 46 -12.94 -7.64 17.31
CA GLY A 46 -11.77 -7.72 18.20
C GLY A 46 -10.50 -7.18 17.55
N GLU A 47 -9.40 -7.08 18.32
CA GLU A 47 -8.10 -6.60 17.85
C GLU A 47 -7.59 -7.40 16.65
N ASP A 48 -7.72 -8.74 16.68
CA ASP A 48 -7.35 -9.61 15.58
C ASP A 48 -8.12 -9.27 14.29
N GLY A 49 -9.44 -9.07 14.42
CA GLY A 49 -10.29 -8.70 13.28
C GLY A 49 -9.92 -7.37 12.66
N GLN A 50 -9.51 -6.39 13.48
CA GLN A 50 -9.01 -5.09 13.00
C GLN A 50 -7.73 -5.26 12.19
N GLN A 51 -6.78 -6.02 12.72
CA GLN A 51 -5.50 -6.29 12.07
C GLN A 51 -5.72 -7.06 10.75
N TRP A 52 -6.58 -8.08 10.76
CA TRP A 52 -6.95 -8.82 9.54
C TRP A 52 -7.64 -7.93 8.51
N MET A 53 -8.45 -6.97 8.92
CA MET A 53 -9.14 -6.08 8.01
C MET A 53 -8.16 -5.11 7.31
N VAL A 54 -7.25 -4.47 8.04
CA VAL A 54 -6.36 -3.44 7.48
C VAL A 54 -5.08 -4.05 6.92
N ALA A 55 -4.34 -4.81 7.74
CA ALA A 55 -3.09 -5.44 7.33
C ALA A 55 -3.34 -6.63 6.37
N GLY A 56 -4.41 -7.38 6.60
CA GLY A 56 -4.82 -8.48 5.73
C GLY A 56 -5.22 -8.00 4.33
N TYR A 57 -5.91 -6.86 4.21
CA TYR A 57 -6.17 -6.24 2.90
C TYR A 57 -4.86 -5.94 2.15
N ALA A 58 -3.89 -5.31 2.83
CA ALA A 58 -2.59 -4.99 2.25
C ALA A 58 -1.82 -6.26 1.86
N LEU A 59 -1.88 -7.29 2.69
CA LEU A 59 -1.28 -8.61 2.43
C LEU A 59 -1.93 -9.27 1.21
N ALA A 60 -3.26 -9.39 1.17
CA ALA A 60 -3.99 -10.00 0.06
C ALA A 60 -3.70 -9.29 -1.27
N TYR A 61 -3.65 -7.94 -1.23
CA TYR A 61 -3.25 -7.13 -2.38
C TYR A 61 -1.82 -7.47 -2.82
N ALA A 62 -0.86 -7.53 -1.89
CA ALA A 62 0.55 -7.81 -2.18
C ALA A 62 0.75 -9.21 -2.78
N LEU A 63 0.09 -10.22 -2.19
CA LEU A 63 0.18 -11.61 -2.64
C LEU A 63 -0.31 -11.80 -4.07
N MET A 64 -1.30 -11.01 -4.51
CA MET A 64 -1.91 -11.11 -5.83
C MET A 64 -1.25 -10.23 -6.90
N LEU A 65 -0.32 -9.34 -6.56
CA LEU A 65 0.38 -8.48 -7.53
C LEU A 65 1.18 -9.29 -8.55
N VAL A 66 2.00 -10.21 -8.10
CA VAL A 66 2.88 -11.01 -8.97
C VAL A 66 2.09 -12.03 -9.78
N PRO A 67 1.22 -12.87 -9.17
CA PRO A 67 0.33 -13.77 -9.91
C PRO A 67 -0.56 -13.02 -10.91
N GLY A 68 -1.11 -11.87 -10.52
CA GLY A 68 -1.93 -11.02 -11.38
C GLY A 68 -1.18 -10.54 -12.62
N GLY A 69 0.08 -10.11 -12.46
CA GLY A 69 0.93 -9.72 -13.58
C GLY A 69 1.12 -10.85 -14.59
N ARG A 70 1.46 -12.03 -14.09
CA ARG A 70 1.60 -13.24 -14.93
C ARG A 70 0.31 -13.62 -15.63
N LEU A 71 -0.82 -13.59 -14.90
CA LEU A 71 -2.11 -13.92 -15.46
C LEU A 71 -2.46 -13.01 -16.64
N GLY A 72 -2.17 -11.70 -16.52
CA GLY A 72 -2.39 -10.74 -17.61
C GLY A 72 -1.48 -10.92 -18.83
N ASP A 73 -0.28 -11.49 -18.65
CA ASP A 73 0.66 -11.74 -19.74
C ASP A 73 0.31 -13.03 -20.52
N VAL A 74 -0.29 -14.02 -19.84
CA VAL A 74 -0.61 -15.34 -20.43
C VAL A 74 -2.05 -15.40 -20.92
N TRP A 75 -2.95 -14.66 -20.31
CA TRP A 75 -4.36 -14.61 -20.67
C TRP A 75 -4.70 -13.26 -21.30
N ARG A 76 -5.96 -13.02 -21.62
CA ARG A 76 -6.43 -11.75 -22.18
C ARG A 76 -6.40 -10.65 -21.12
N ARG A 77 -5.42 -9.76 -21.17
CA ARG A 77 -5.19 -8.67 -20.18
C ARG A 77 -6.48 -7.88 -19.86
N ARG A 78 -7.30 -7.58 -20.89
CA ARG A 78 -8.60 -6.92 -20.72
C ARG A 78 -9.55 -7.77 -19.87
N ALA A 79 -9.63 -9.08 -20.14
CA ALA A 79 -10.52 -9.97 -19.38
C ALA A 79 -10.09 -10.04 -17.89
N VAL A 80 -8.77 -10.16 -17.64
CA VAL A 80 -8.22 -10.13 -16.27
C VAL A 80 -8.55 -8.82 -15.57
N PHE A 81 -8.36 -7.69 -16.24
CA PHE A 81 -8.67 -6.36 -15.69
C PHE A 81 -10.14 -6.22 -15.32
N VAL A 82 -11.05 -6.55 -16.26
CA VAL A 82 -12.49 -6.40 -16.05
C VAL A 82 -13.00 -7.40 -14.99
N SER A 83 -12.64 -8.67 -15.08
CA SER A 83 -13.11 -9.70 -14.13
C SER A 83 -12.63 -9.41 -12.70
N SER A 84 -11.40 -8.92 -12.54
CA SER A 84 -10.88 -8.56 -11.22
C SER A 84 -11.56 -7.31 -10.66
N LEU A 85 -11.91 -6.31 -11.48
CA LEU A 85 -12.71 -5.16 -11.04
C LEU A 85 -14.14 -5.55 -10.65
N VAL A 86 -14.77 -6.45 -11.42
CA VAL A 86 -16.08 -7.02 -11.05
C VAL A 86 -15.98 -7.75 -9.73
N LEU A 87 -14.96 -8.58 -9.54
CA LEU A 87 -14.72 -9.29 -8.28
C LEU A 87 -14.51 -8.31 -7.11
N SER A 88 -13.74 -7.23 -7.33
CA SER A 88 -13.56 -6.16 -6.33
C SER A 88 -14.89 -5.48 -5.98
N GLY A 89 -15.73 -5.16 -6.99
CA GLY A 89 -17.05 -4.58 -6.78
C GLY A 89 -18.00 -5.51 -6.01
N VAL A 90 -18.02 -6.79 -6.36
CA VAL A 90 -18.82 -7.81 -5.66
C VAL A 90 -18.34 -7.96 -4.22
N ALA A 91 -17.02 -8.02 -3.99
CA ALA A 91 -16.45 -8.11 -2.65
C ALA A 91 -16.77 -6.87 -1.81
N ALA A 92 -16.69 -5.66 -2.39
CA ALA A 92 -17.07 -4.43 -1.72
C ALA A 92 -18.57 -4.39 -1.39
N THR A 93 -19.44 -4.83 -2.32
CA THR A 93 -20.88 -4.97 -2.04
C THR A 93 -21.14 -5.97 -0.92
N SER A 94 -20.44 -7.11 -0.93
CA SER A 94 -20.50 -8.12 0.13
C SER A 94 -20.06 -7.54 1.48
N ALA A 95 -19.00 -6.74 1.53
CA ALA A 95 -18.54 -6.04 2.73
C ALA A 95 -19.59 -5.04 3.25
N ALA A 96 -20.21 -4.26 2.37
CA ALA A 96 -21.28 -3.33 2.74
C ALA A 96 -22.50 -4.03 3.37
N LEU A 97 -22.80 -5.26 2.94
CA LEU A 97 -23.92 -6.07 3.41
C LEU A 97 -23.54 -6.99 4.58
N ALA A 98 -22.29 -7.00 5.02
CA ALA A 98 -21.81 -7.88 6.06
C ALA A 98 -22.57 -7.68 7.38
N ARG A 99 -22.94 -8.79 8.02
CA ARG A 99 -23.63 -8.84 9.30
C ARG A 99 -22.78 -9.46 10.43
N THR A 100 -21.66 -10.06 10.07
CA THR A 100 -20.70 -10.65 11.01
C THR A 100 -19.30 -10.17 10.73
N PRO A 101 -18.42 -10.04 11.75
CA PRO A 101 -17.03 -9.63 11.58
C PRO A 101 -16.26 -10.49 10.56
N VAL A 102 -16.42 -11.80 10.65
CA VAL A 102 -15.75 -12.76 9.75
C VAL A 102 -16.15 -12.54 8.29
N TRP A 103 -17.44 -12.32 8.02
CA TRP A 103 -17.90 -12.01 6.67
C TRP A 103 -17.29 -10.71 6.15
N LEU A 104 -17.24 -9.66 6.96
CA LEU A 104 -16.62 -8.39 6.59
C LEU A 104 -15.14 -8.58 6.24
N VAL A 105 -14.37 -9.22 7.13
CA VAL A 105 -12.94 -9.46 6.93
C VAL A 105 -12.68 -10.25 5.64
N LEU A 106 -13.39 -11.35 5.42
CA LEU A 106 -13.23 -12.16 4.21
C LEU A 106 -13.54 -11.35 2.93
N SER A 107 -14.59 -10.53 2.96
CA SER A 107 -14.94 -9.65 1.84
C SER A 107 -13.82 -8.64 1.55
N VAL A 108 -13.24 -8.05 2.59
CA VAL A 108 -12.13 -7.09 2.47
C VAL A 108 -10.86 -7.75 1.93
N LEU A 109 -10.55 -8.97 2.37
CA LEU A 109 -9.42 -9.75 1.83
C LEU A 109 -9.59 -10.05 0.34
N VAL A 110 -10.79 -10.48 -0.07
CA VAL A 110 -11.09 -10.73 -1.49
C VAL A 110 -10.99 -9.45 -2.31
N GLN A 111 -11.47 -8.31 -1.79
CA GLN A 111 -11.37 -7.01 -2.44
C GLN A 111 -9.90 -6.62 -2.64
N GLY A 112 -9.06 -6.77 -1.59
CA GLY A 112 -7.62 -6.50 -1.66
C GLY A 112 -6.93 -7.37 -2.71
N GLY A 113 -7.18 -8.67 -2.71
CA GLY A 113 -6.64 -9.61 -3.70
C GLY A 113 -7.05 -9.26 -5.13
N ALA A 114 -8.32 -8.93 -5.35
CA ALA A 114 -8.84 -8.53 -6.66
C ALA A 114 -8.13 -7.28 -7.20
N LEU A 115 -7.94 -6.25 -6.36
CA LEU A 115 -7.21 -5.03 -6.74
C LEU A 115 -5.71 -5.28 -6.93
N GLY A 116 -5.13 -6.25 -6.22
CA GLY A 116 -3.77 -6.74 -6.45
C GLY A 116 -3.59 -7.32 -7.85
N VAL A 117 -4.57 -8.08 -8.36
CA VAL A 117 -4.57 -8.63 -9.73
C VAL A 117 -4.73 -7.53 -10.78
N VAL A 118 -5.53 -6.49 -10.51
CA VAL A 118 -5.78 -5.38 -11.45
C VAL A 118 -4.55 -4.53 -11.66
N SER A 119 -3.80 -4.22 -10.61
CA SER A 119 -2.71 -3.23 -10.63
C SER A 119 -1.64 -3.44 -11.70
N PRO A 120 -1.08 -4.65 -11.90
CA PRO A 120 -0.08 -4.86 -12.95
C PRO A 120 -0.65 -4.75 -14.37
N GLN A 121 -1.98 -4.91 -14.55
CA GLN A 121 -2.62 -4.76 -15.85
C GLN A 121 -2.51 -3.32 -16.37
N ILE A 122 -2.60 -2.34 -15.47
CA ILE A 122 -2.49 -0.90 -15.79
C ILE A 122 -1.14 -0.60 -16.45
N LEU A 123 -0.05 -1.07 -15.84
CA LEU A 123 1.29 -0.88 -16.37
C LEU A 123 1.44 -1.55 -17.76
N GLY A 124 0.83 -2.72 -17.92
CA GLY A 124 0.80 -3.44 -19.18
C GLY A 124 0.03 -2.71 -20.28
N PHE A 125 -1.11 -2.07 -19.97
CA PHE A 125 -1.83 -1.24 -20.94
C PHE A 125 -0.99 -0.04 -21.37
N PHE A 126 -0.29 0.63 -20.46
CA PHE A 126 0.57 1.74 -20.84
C PHE A 126 1.72 1.33 -21.75
N GLN A 127 2.28 0.13 -21.52
CA GLN A 127 3.32 -0.42 -22.40
C GLN A 127 2.80 -0.77 -23.81
N GLN A 128 1.54 -1.21 -23.92
CA GLN A 128 0.92 -1.59 -25.19
C GLN A 128 0.38 -0.39 -25.98
N LEU A 129 -0.15 0.62 -25.28
CA LEU A 129 -0.85 1.74 -25.93
C LEU A 129 0.06 2.92 -26.28
N PHE A 130 1.23 3.05 -25.62
CA PHE A 130 2.11 4.20 -25.77
C PHE A 130 3.53 3.79 -26.17
N ASN A 131 4.12 4.56 -27.08
CA ASN A 131 5.52 4.42 -27.47
C ASN A 131 6.46 4.82 -26.33
N LYS A 132 7.71 4.34 -26.32
CA LYS A 132 8.69 4.60 -25.26
C LYS A 132 8.83 6.09 -24.89
N LYS A 133 8.76 7.00 -25.86
CA LYS A 133 8.87 8.45 -25.66
C LYS A 133 7.62 9.08 -25.01
N GLU A 134 6.45 8.48 -25.17
CA GLU A 134 5.16 9.00 -24.70
C GLU A 134 4.75 8.46 -23.32
N ARG A 135 5.34 7.35 -22.87
CA ARG A 135 4.98 6.65 -21.62
C ARG A 135 5.15 7.50 -20.36
N GLY A 136 6.05 8.48 -20.39
CA GLY A 136 6.29 9.34 -19.23
C GLY A 136 5.04 10.08 -18.73
N ARG A 137 4.14 10.47 -19.63
CA ARG A 137 2.89 11.19 -19.27
C ARG A 137 1.89 10.31 -18.51
N PRO A 138 1.45 9.12 -19.03
CA PRO A 138 0.53 8.25 -18.28
C PRO A 138 1.14 7.74 -16.96
N TYR A 139 2.45 7.48 -16.89
CA TYR A 139 3.10 7.14 -15.62
C TYR A 139 3.13 8.31 -14.64
N GLY A 140 3.37 9.54 -15.11
CA GLY A 140 3.30 10.74 -14.25
C GLY A 140 1.91 10.93 -13.65
N LEU A 141 0.84 10.67 -14.43
CA LEU A 141 -0.53 10.73 -13.95
C LEU A 141 -0.84 9.66 -12.89
N LEU A 142 -0.20 8.47 -12.92
CA LEU A 142 -0.31 7.49 -11.82
C LEU A 142 0.13 8.09 -10.49
N GLY A 143 1.26 8.81 -10.49
CA GLY A 143 1.72 9.50 -9.30
C GLY A 143 0.72 10.55 -8.78
N VAL A 144 0.08 11.28 -9.71
CA VAL A 144 -0.98 12.26 -9.35
C VAL A 144 -2.19 11.55 -8.76
N ALA A 145 -2.70 10.49 -9.41
CA ALA A 145 -3.85 9.73 -8.92
C ALA A 145 -3.57 9.13 -7.52
N PHE A 146 -2.37 8.60 -7.31
CA PHE A 146 -1.93 8.09 -6.02
C PHE A 146 -1.90 9.21 -4.96
N ALA A 147 -1.31 10.35 -5.27
CA ALA A 147 -1.22 11.48 -4.34
C ALA A 147 -2.60 12.06 -3.99
N VAL A 148 -3.50 12.19 -4.99
CA VAL A 148 -4.87 12.66 -4.76
C VAL A 148 -5.64 11.65 -3.91
N ALA A 149 -5.52 10.35 -4.17
CA ALA A 149 -6.18 9.31 -3.38
C ALA A 149 -5.69 9.32 -1.92
N LEU A 150 -4.39 9.42 -1.71
CA LEU A 150 -3.81 9.46 -0.37
C LEU A 150 -4.25 10.72 0.39
N GLY A 151 -4.32 11.87 -0.31
CA GLY A 151 -4.75 13.14 0.27
C GLY A 151 -6.23 13.23 0.57
N SER A 152 -7.07 12.74 -0.34
CA SER A 152 -8.52 12.80 -0.18
C SER A 152 -9.10 11.66 0.65
N GLY A 153 -8.39 10.52 0.72
CA GLY A 153 -8.89 9.30 1.36
C GLY A 153 -9.36 9.48 2.80
N PRO A 154 -8.53 10.01 3.70
CA PRO A 154 -8.94 10.24 5.08
C PRO A 154 -10.14 11.20 5.21
N VAL A 155 -10.17 12.28 4.41
CA VAL A 155 -11.27 13.26 4.43
C VAL A 155 -12.56 12.63 3.88
N LEU A 156 -12.49 11.95 2.73
CA LEU A 156 -13.65 11.26 2.15
C LEU A 156 -14.15 10.15 3.07
N GLY A 157 -13.22 9.39 3.68
CA GLY A 157 -13.56 8.38 4.69
C GLY A 157 -14.28 8.99 5.87
N GLY A 158 -13.74 10.08 6.41
CA GLY A 158 -14.33 10.82 7.51
C GLY A 158 -15.75 11.32 7.20
N VAL A 159 -15.95 11.96 6.04
CA VAL A 159 -17.27 12.41 5.60
C VAL A 159 -18.27 11.26 5.51
N LEU A 160 -17.89 10.15 4.88
CA LEU A 160 -18.79 9.01 4.70
C LEU A 160 -19.15 8.32 6.03
N VAL A 161 -18.16 8.21 6.94
CA VAL A 161 -18.37 7.61 8.26
C VAL A 161 -19.24 8.51 9.13
N ASP A 162 -19.08 9.83 9.04
CA ASP A 162 -19.82 10.82 9.85
C ASP A 162 -21.30 10.97 9.41
N VAL A 163 -21.66 10.56 8.19
CA VAL A 163 -23.05 10.59 7.68
C VAL A 163 -24.00 9.78 8.55
N SER A 164 -23.52 8.65 9.14
CA SER A 164 -24.34 7.80 10.01
C SER A 164 -23.50 7.21 11.15
N PRO A 165 -23.89 7.45 12.40
CA PRO A 165 -23.17 6.92 13.58
C PRO A 165 -23.02 5.39 13.60
N GLU A 166 -24.00 4.68 13.02
CA GLU A 166 -24.00 3.20 13.05
C GLU A 166 -23.57 2.55 11.72
N ASN A 167 -23.86 3.19 10.57
CA ASN A 167 -23.74 2.58 9.26
C ASN A 167 -22.87 3.36 8.28
N GLY A 168 -22.22 4.45 8.71
CA GLY A 168 -21.41 5.31 7.85
C GLY A 168 -20.26 4.55 7.17
N TRP A 169 -19.63 3.62 7.87
CA TRP A 169 -18.58 2.78 7.31
C TRP A 169 -19.03 1.92 6.11
N ARG A 170 -20.32 1.53 6.05
CA ARG A 170 -20.88 0.77 4.91
C ARG A 170 -20.87 1.58 3.62
N LEU A 171 -21.02 2.92 3.73
CA LEU A 171 -21.02 3.83 2.57
C LEU A 171 -19.66 3.82 1.86
N ILE A 172 -18.56 3.59 2.60
CA ILE A 172 -17.22 3.44 1.99
C ILE A 172 -17.22 2.26 1.02
N PHE A 173 -17.76 1.12 1.43
CA PHE A 173 -17.81 -0.07 0.58
C PHE A 173 -18.80 0.10 -0.58
N VAL A 174 -19.93 0.80 -0.37
CA VAL A 174 -20.87 1.15 -1.45
C VAL A 174 -20.19 2.04 -2.49
N ALA A 175 -19.47 3.08 -2.05
CA ALA A 175 -18.71 3.95 -2.96
C ALA A 175 -17.64 3.16 -3.74
N ASN A 176 -16.88 2.31 -3.05
CA ASN A 176 -15.88 1.46 -3.67
C ASN A 176 -16.47 0.49 -4.70
N ALA A 177 -17.61 -0.14 -4.38
CA ALA A 177 -18.33 -1.03 -5.31
C ALA A 177 -18.77 -0.26 -6.56
N SER A 178 -19.37 0.92 -6.38
CA SER A 178 -19.86 1.77 -7.48
C SER A 178 -18.71 2.17 -8.42
N ILE A 179 -17.57 2.59 -7.86
CA ILE A 179 -16.39 2.97 -8.65
C ILE A 179 -15.82 1.74 -9.37
N ALA A 180 -15.74 0.58 -8.70
CA ALA A 180 -15.22 -0.65 -9.29
C ALA A 180 -16.08 -1.13 -10.47
N PHE A 181 -17.40 -1.15 -10.33
CA PHE A 181 -18.31 -1.52 -11.42
C PHE A 181 -18.29 -0.53 -12.57
N LEU A 182 -18.24 0.78 -12.27
CA LEU A 182 -18.09 1.80 -13.29
C LEU A 182 -16.77 1.61 -14.07
N ALA A 183 -15.66 1.43 -13.37
CA ALA A 183 -14.35 1.18 -13.98
C ALA A 183 -14.33 -0.13 -14.79
N ALA A 184 -15.00 -1.20 -14.31
CA ALA A 184 -15.14 -2.45 -15.04
C ALA A 184 -15.93 -2.25 -16.34
N THR A 185 -17.05 -1.55 -16.30
CA THR A 185 -17.89 -1.24 -17.46
C THR A 185 -17.12 -0.40 -18.48
N LEU A 186 -16.49 0.70 -18.03
CA LEU A 186 -15.67 1.53 -18.92
C LEU A 186 -14.48 0.77 -19.48
N GLY A 187 -13.84 -0.07 -18.68
CA GLY A 187 -12.74 -0.97 -19.12
C GLY A 187 -13.23 -1.94 -20.20
N PHE A 188 -14.43 -2.52 -20.00
CA PHE A 188 -15.03 -3.41 -20.98
C PHE A 188 -15.37 -2.69 -22.30
N LEU A 189 -15.84 -1.47 -22.27
CA LEU A 189 -16.23 -0.72 -23.46
C LEU A 189 -15.03 -0.10 -24.21
N LEU A 190 -14.06 0.43 -23.45
CA LEU A 190 -12.98 1.24 -24.02
C LEU A 190 -11.73 0.42 -24.37
N ILE A 191 -11.36 -0.60 -23.57
CA ILE A 191 -10.14 -1.37 -23.80
C ILE A 191 -10.36 -2.33 -24.98
N PRO A 192 -9.58 -2.25 -26.06
CA PRO A 192 -9.74 -3.17 -27.18
C PRO A 192 -9.42 -4.61 -26.74
N ALA A 193 -10.20 -5.56 -27.25
CA ALA A 193 -9.87 -6.96 -27.13
C ALA A 193 -8.64 -7.25 -28.00
N LEU A 194 -7.46 -7.18 -27.41
CA LEU A 194 -6.24 -7.55 -28.13
C LEU A 194 -6.29 -9.05 -28.47
N THR A 195 -6.03 -9.35 -29.75
CA THR A 195 -6.26 -10.65 -30.39
C THR A 195 -5.16 -11.67 -30.12
N THR A 196 -4.49 -11.62 -28.99
CA THR A 196 -3.63 -12.75 -28.60
C THR A 196 -4.53 -13.93 -28.20
N PRO A 197 -4.53 -15.03 -28.95
CA PRO A 197 -5.28 -16.21 -28.54
C PRO A 197 -4.79 -16.66 -27.17
N PRO A 198 -5.71 -17.02 -26.25
CA PRO A 198 -5.31 -17.55 -24.96
C PRO A 198 -4.50 -18.82 -25.20
N ASP A 199 -3.33 -18.91 -24.57
CA ASP A 199 -2.55 -20.14 -24.60
C ASP A 199 -3.40 -21.26 -23.96
N ARG A 200 -3.59 -22.37 -24.67
CA ARG A 200 -4.39 -23.51 -24.17
C ARG A 200 -3.88 -24.07 -22.85
N PHE A 201 -2.60 -23.84 -22.55
CA PHE A 201 -1.93 -24.28 -21.32
C PHE A 201 -1.50 -23.11 -20.44
N TRP A 202 -2.25 -21.99 -20.43
CA TRP A 202 -1.96 -20.79 -19.65
C TRP A 202 -1.62 -21.08 -18.18
N TRP A 203 -2.29 -22.05 -17.55
CA TRP A 203 -2.07 -22.45 -16.17
C TRP A 203 -0.67 -23.02 -15.90
N ARG A 204 -0.02 -23.64 -16.90
CA ARG A 204 1.38 -24.12 -16.78
C ARG A 204 2.39 -22.98 -16.81
N ARG A 205 2.05 -21.86 -17.46
CA ARG A 205 2.90 -20.68 -17.55
C ARG A 205 2.69 -19.69 -16.40
N THR A 206 1.66 -19.82 -15.59
CA THR A 206 1.38 -18.99 -14.42
C THR A 206 2.10 -19.47 -13.16
N ASP A 207 2.79 -20.60 -13.22
CA ASP A 207 3.47 -21.24 -12.09
C ASP A 207 2.58 -21.38 -10.85
N PRO A 208 1.52 -22.20 -10.91
CA PRO A 208 0.56 -22.33 -9.81
C PRO A 208 1.22 -22.88 -8.53
N VAL A 209 2.27 -23.70 -8.67
CA VAL A 209 3.00 -24.23 -7.51
C VAL A 209 3.75 -23.13 -6.79
N GLY A 210 4.46 -22.27 -7.54
CA GLY A 210 5.13 -21.08 -6.98
C GLY A 210 4.14 -20.14 -6.29
N VAL A 211 2.97 -19.89 -6.90
CA VAL A 211 1.92 -19.07 -6.29
C VAL A 211 1.43 -19.67 -4.98
N ILE A 212 1.12 -20.98 -4.95
CA ILE A 212 0.63 -21.65 -3.74
C ILE A 212 1.69 -21.62 -2.64
N LEU A 213 2.94 -21.96 -2.95
CA LEU A 213 4.04 -21.92 -1.98
C LEU A 213 4.23 -20.50 -1.41
N PHE A 214 4.18 -19.48 -2.27
CA PHE A 214 4.31 -18.09 -1.85
C PHE A 214 3.16 -17.66 -0.93
N VAL A 215 1.91 -17.92 -1.34
CA VAL A 215 0.73 -17.54 -0.56
C VAL A 215 0.68 -18.29 0.76
N VAL A 216 0.83 -19.62 0.73
CA VAL A 216 0.79 -20.45 1.96
C VAL A 216 1.92 -20.08 2.90
N GLY A 217 3.14 -19.90 2.40
CA GLY A 217 4.28 -19.51 3.23
C GLY A 217 4.09 -18.14 3.87
N MET A 218 3.59 -17.16 3.11
CA MET A 218 3.32 -15.82 3.64
C MET A 218 2.17 -15.81 4.65
N VAL A 219 1.06 -16.48 4.37
CA VAL A 219 -0.08 -16.58 5.29
C VAL A 219 0.32 -17.29 6.57
N ALA A 220 1.07 -18.39 6.48
CA ALA A 220 1.55 -19.11 7.66
C ALA A 220 2.49 -18.27 8.54
N LEU A 221 3.31 -17.39 7.96
CA LEU A 221 4.09 -16.42 8.73
C LEU A 221 3.23 -15.34 9.38
N TRP A 222 2.10 -15.01 8.74
CA TRP A 222 1.27 -13.88 9.14
C TRP A 222 0.32 -14.21 10.29
N ILE A 223 -0.30 -15.41 10.26
CA ILE A 223 -1.27 -15.85 11.26
C ILE A 223 -0.78 -15.64 12.71
N PRO A 224 0.39 -16.15 13.13
CA PRO A 224 0.84 -16.01 14.51
C PRO A 224 1.18 -14.57 14.91
N MET A 225 1.32 -13.65 13.96
CA MET A 225 1.60 -12.25 14.24
C MET A 225 0.34 -11.42 14.43
N VAL A 226 -0.78 -11.84 13.81
CA VAL A 226 -2.06 -11.12 13.82
C VAL A 226 -2.96 -11.63 14.92
N GLU A 227 -2.98 -12.93 15.17
CA GLU A 227 -3.87 -13.53 16.14
C GLU A 227 -3.40 -13.28 17.58
N GLU A 228 -4.21 -12.58 18.36
CA GLU A 228 -3.99 -12.36 19.80
C GLU A 228 -4.02 -13.69 20.57
N THR A 229 -4.72 -14.68 20.05
CA THR A 229 -4.66 -16.10 20.43
C THR A 229 -3.26 -16.70 20.21
N ALA A 230 -2.29 -15.95 19.68
CA ALA A 230 -0.85 -16.28 19.74
C ALA A 230 -0.33 -16.40 21.20
N ARG A 231 -1.13 -16.10 22.19
CA ARG A 231 -0.96 -16.60 23.57
C ARG A 231 -1.00 -18.13 23.65
N THR A 232 -1.53 -18.83 22.64
CA THR A 232 -1.35 -20.28 22.49
C THR A 232 -0.03 -20.56 21.77
N PRO A 233 0.98 -21.14 22.46
CA PRO A 233 2.30 -21.42 21.89
C PRO A 233 2.26 -22.23 20.59
N VAL A 234 1.18 -22.96 20.37
CA VAL A 234 0.96 -23.82 19.18
C VAL A 234 0.92 -23.03 17.86
N LEU A 235 0.38 -21.80 17.85
CA LEU A 235 0.31 -21.00 16.61
C LEU A 235 1.70 -20.51 16.17
N TRP A 236 2.63 -20.35 17.10
CA TRP A 236 4.02 -19.98 16.75
C TRP A 236 4.76 -21.07 15.96
N VAL A 237 4.26 -22.31 15.94
CA VAL A 237 4.77 -23.37 15.06
C VAL A 237 4.52 -23.02 13.57
N LEU A 238 3.52 -22.22 13.27
CA LEU A 238 3.23 -21.78 11.88
C LEU A 238 4.33 -20.87 11.33
N ALA A 239 5.02 -20.09 12.18
CA ALA A 239 6.09 -19.21 11.71
C ALA A 239 7.28 -19.98 11.11
N PRO A 240 7.91 -20.96 11.79
CA PRO A 240 8.95 -21.78 11.17
C PRO A 240 8.45 -22.62 10.00
N VAL A 241 7.20 -23.10 10.03
CA VAL A 241 6.59 -23.81 8.90
C VAL A 241 6.46 -22.86 7.70
N GLY A 242 5.96 -21.64 7.88
CA GLY A 242 5.86 -20.62 6.83
C GLY A 242 7.25 -20.26 6.25
N ALA A 243 8.26 -20.10 7.13
CA ALA A 243 9.63 -19.87 6.71
C ALA A 243 10.18 -21.04 5.87
N LEU A 244 9.93 -22.28 6.28
CA LEU A 244 10.33 -23.47 5.53
C LEU A 244 9.65 -23.55 4.16
N VAL A 245 8.36 -23.24 4.09
CA VAL A 245 7.59 -23.18 2.82
C VAL A 245 8.16 -22.10 1.90
N LEU A 246 8.54 -20.92 2.43
CA LEU A 246 9.18 -19.86 1.64
C LEU A 246 10.60 -20.24 1.17
N VAL A 247 11.34 -20.97 1.98
CA VAL A 247 12.62 -21.58 1.52
C VAL A 247 12.34 -22.54 0.36
N GLY A 248 11.34 -23.40 0.49
CA GLY A 248 10.89 -24.27 -0.59
C GLY A 248 10.48 -23.49 -1.85
N PHE A 249 9.76 -22.37 -1.68
CA PHE A 249 9.43 -21.43 -2.77
C PHE A 249 10.68 -20.90 -3.46
N VAL A 250 11.72 -20.46 -2.71
CA VAL A 250 12.97 -19.96 -3.30
C VAL A 250 13.70 -21.05 -4.09
N PHE A 251 13.72 -22.30 -3.61
CA PHE A 251 14.28 -23.42 -4.35
C PHE A 251 13.48 -23.74 -5.61
N TRP A 252 12.16 -23.70 -5.51
CA TRP A 252 11.25 -23.88 -6.66
C TRP A 252 11.49 -22.82 -7.74
N GLU A 253 11.52 -21.54 -7.36
CA GLU A 253 11.78 -20.42 -8.26
C GLU A 253 13.14 -20.51 -8.97
N ARG A 254 14.20 -20.90 -8.24
CA ARG A 254 15.52 -21.16 -8.86
C ARG A 254 15.45 -22.25 -9.91
N ARG A 255 14.69 -23.30 -9.66
CA ARG A 255 14.48 -24.39 -10.62
C ARG A 255 13.68 -23.93 -11.83
N GLN A 256 12.65 -23.12 -11.61
CA GLN A 256 11.83 -22.55 -12.69
C GLN A 256 12.57 -21.48 -13.51
N ALA A 257 13.49 -20.73 -12.91
CA ALA A 257 14.35 -19.79 -13.62
C ALA A 257 15.15 -20.47 -14.74
N ASN A 258 15.62 -21.71 -14.52
CA ASN A 258 16.30 -22.52 -15.53
C ASN A 258 15.37 -23.03 -16.63
N ARG A 259 14.04 -23.04 -16.39
CA ARG A 259 13.00 -23.44 -17.35
C ARG A 259 12.36 -22.25 -18.08
N GLY A 260 12.79 -21.01 -17.78
CA GLY A 260 12.39 -19.78 -18.46
C GLY A 260 11.06 -19.17 -18.02
N SER A 261 10.43 -19.67 -16.92
CA SER A 261 9.13 -19.15 -16.45
C SER A 261 9.01 -18.98 -14.93
N PRO A 262 9.97 -18.34 -14.21
CA PRO A 262 9.85 -18.10 -12.79
C PRO A 262 8.72 -17.09 -12.50
N LEU A 263 8.02 -17.24 -11.38
CA LEU A 263 7.04 -16.27 -10.89
C LEU A 263 7.76 -14.98 -10.46
N VAL A 264 8.87 -15.14 -9.75
CA VAL A 264 9.71 -14.08 -9.20
C VAL A 264 11.14 -14.25 -9.70
N ASP A 265 11.68 -13.23 -10.38
CA ASP A 265 13.07 -13.25 -10.82
C ASP A 265 14.03 -12.90 -9.66
N LEU A 266 14.40 -13.90 -8.89
CA LEU A 266 15.32 -13.73 -7.76
C LEU A 266 16.70 -13.22 -8.18
N GLY A 267 17.08 -13.33 -9.45
CA GLY A 267 18.32 -12.78 -10.00
C GLY A 267 18.37 -11.25 -9.89
N LEU A 268 17.22 -10.58 -9.90
CA LEU A 268 17.13 -9.13 -9.74
C LEU A 268 17.61 -8.66 -8.37
N LEU A 269 17.42 -9.45 -7.31
CA LEU A 269 17.88 -9.10 -5.96
C LEU A 269 19.42 -9.04 -5.86
N ARG A 270 20.14 -9.70 -6.79
CA ARG A 270 21.60 -9.62 -6.89
C ARG A 270 22.08 -8.32 -7.53
N VAL A 271 21.20 -7.64 -8.29
CA VAL A 271 21.49 -6.28 -8.79
C VAL A 271 21.46 -5.36 -7.59
N ARG A 272 22.60 -4.86 -7.16
CA ARG A 272 22.78 -4.09 -5.91
C ARG A 272 21.77 -2.94 -5.76
N SER A 273 21.61 -2.12 -6.82
CA SER A 273 20.67 -0.99 -6.79
C SER A 273 19.23 -1.45 -6.57
N TYR A 274 18.88 -2.63 -7.13
CA TYR A 274 17.55 -3.21 -6.99
C TYR A 274 17.37 -3.84 -5.60
N GLY A 275 18.30 -4.66 -5.15
CA GLY A 275 18.20 -5.34 -3.84
C GLY A 275 18.10 -4.37 -2.67
N LEU A 276 18.99 -3.35 -2.63
CA LEU A 276 18.95 -2.32 -1.58
C LEU A 276 17.69 -1.47 -1.66
N GLY A 277 17.25 -1.10 -2.89
CA GLY A 277 16.03 -0.33 -3.07
C GLY A 277 14.76 -1.10 -2.71
N ALA A 278 14.72 -2.40 -2.97
CA ALA A 278 13.63 -3.28 -2.55
C ALA A 278 13.58 -3.42 -1.02
N LEU A 279 14.73 -3.56 -0.37
CA LEU A 279 14.81 -3.60 1.10
C LEU A 279 14.36 -2.28 1.73
N ILE A 280 14.78 -1.12 1.18
CA ILE A 280 14.28 0.20 1.61
C ILE A 280 12.76 0.28 1.44
N ALA A 281 12.21 -0.23 0.33
CA ALA A 281 10.76 -0.21 0.10
C ALA A 281 9.99 -1.05 1.14
N VAL A 282 10.50 -2.23 1.52
CA VAL A 282 9.91 -3.06 2.57
C VAL A 282 9.94 -2.33 3.91
N LEU A 283 11.10 -1.84 4.34
CA LEU A 283 11.26 -1.16 5.63
C LEU A 283 10.43 0.11 5.71
N PHE A 284 10.44 0.90 4.64
CA PHE A 284 9.68 2.14 4.58
C PHE A 284 8.16 1.90 4.48
N GLY A 285 7.72 0.72 4.05
CA GLY A 285 6.31 0.33 4.09
C GLY A 285 5.70 0.44 5.49
N ALA A 286 6.48 0.20 6.56
CA ALA A 286 6.04 0.37 7.93
C ALA A 286 5.61 1.81 8.27
N TYR A 287 6.07 2.83 7.51
CA TYR A 287 5.61 4.21 7.65
C TYR A 287 4.09 4.36 7.47
N ASP A 288 3.47 3.56 6.61
CA ASP A 288 2.04 3.66 6.34
C ASP A 288 1.18 3.22 7.56
N ALA A 289 1.77 2.49 8.53
CA ALA A 289 1.13 2.19 9.81
C ALA A 289 0.84 3.46 10.64
N LEU A 290 1.55 4.57 10.37
CA LEU A 290 1.26 5.88 10.98
C LEU A 290 -0.20 6.30 10.79
N TYR A 291 -0.75 6.09 9.59
CA TYR A 291 -2.14 6.44 9.31
C TYR A 291 -3.11 5.65 10.19
N TYR A 292 -2.84 4.35 10.36
CA TYR A 292 -3.67 3.47 11.17
C TYR A 292 -3.65 3.85 12.66
N VAL A 293 -2.46 4.01 13.22
CA VAL A 293 -2.30 4.35 14.65
C VAL A 293 -2.82 5.73 14.96
N LEU A 294 -2.59 6.69 14.04
CA LEU A 294 -3.08 8.07 14.22
C LEU A 294 -4.61 8.12 14.20
N ALA A 295 -5.27 7.28 13.36
CA ALA A 295 -6.71 7.21 13.34
C ALA A 295 -7.27 6.67 14.66
N LEU A 296 -6.70 5.59 15.20
CA LEU A 296 -7.08 5.03 16.50
C LEU A 296 -6.83 6.03 17.63
N TYR A 297 -5.66 6.64 17.68
CA TYR A 297 -5.30 7.63 18.69
C TYR A 297 -6.27 8.81 18.72
N LEU A 298 -6.59 9.37 17.54
CA LEU A 298 -7.47 10.54 17.46
C LEU A 298 -8.94 10.21 17.75
N GLN A 299 -9.43 9.03 17.33
CA GLN A 299 -10.83 8.67 17.53
C GLN A 299 -11.07 8.02 18.89
N ASP A 300 -10.33 6.96 19.24
CA ASP A 300 -10.56 6.20 20.47
C ASP A 300 -9.80 6.81 21.67
N GLY A 301 -8.62 7.39 21.42
CA GLY A 301 -7.80 8.00 22.48
C GLY A 301 -8.24 9.41 22.85
N VAL A 302 -8.55 10.24 21.85
CA VAL A 302 -8.86 11.67 22.04
C VAL A 302 -10.36 11.96 21.90
N GLY A 303 -11.12 11.07 21.26
CA GLY A 303 -12.57 11.21 21.05
C GLY A 303 -12.96 12.13 19.89
N HIS A 304 -12.08 12.34 18.91
CA HIS A 304 -12.40 13.13 17.73
C HIS A 304 -13.31 12.39 16.75
N SER A 305 -14.16 13.15 16.04
CA SER A 305 -14.98 12.57 14.97
C SER A 305 -14.11 12.04 13.80
N PRO A 306 -14.62 11.08 13.03
CA PRO A 306 -13.94 10.57 11.84
C PRO A 306 -13.57 11.67 10.84
N LEU A 307 -14.45 12.66 10.64
CA LEU A 307 -14.18 13.81 9.76
C LEU A 307 -13.01 14.67 10.28
N THR A 308 -13.02 14.98 11.59
CA THR A 308 -11.93 15.72 12.23
C THR A 308 -10.61 14.95 12.09
N THR A 309 -10.62 13.65 12.34
CA THR A 309 -9.47 12.77 12.16
C THR A 309 -8.93 12.85 10.73
N GLY A 310 -9.82 12.75 9.73
CA GLY A 310 -9.45 12.88 8.32
C GLY A 310 -8.80 14.23 7.99
N LEU A 311 -9.35 15.33 8.53
CA LEU A 311 -8.80 16.67 8.35
C LEU A 311 -7.43 16.86 9.00
N VAL A 312 -7.22 16.29 10.20
CA VAL A 312 -5.91 16.31 10.89
C VAL A 312 -4.86 15.50 10.12
N MET A 313 -5.27 14.44 9.41
CA MET A 313 -4.37 13.63 8.59
C MET A 313 -4.06 14.24 7.22
N ALA A 314 -4.90 15.16 6.72
CA ALA A 314 -4.75 15.77 5.39
C ALA A 314 -3.38 16.44 5.15
N PRO A 315 -2.73 17.11 6.12
CA PRO A 315 -1.39 17.67 5.96
C PRO A 315 -0.31 16.65 5.60
N ILE A 316 -0.38 15.41 6.14
CA ILE A 316 0.54 14.32 5.78
C ILE A 316 0.43 14.04 4.27
N ALA A 317 -0.80 13.94 3.78
CA ALA A 317 -1.07 13.62 2.39
C ALA A 317 -0.65 14.76 1.45
N GLY A 318 -0.92 16.03 1.83
CA GLY A 318 -0.44 17.21 1.12
C GLY A 318 1.09 17.25 1.03
N GLY A 319 1.78 16.98 2.14
CA GLY A 319 3.23 16.83 2.19
C GLY A 319 3.72 15.71 1.27
N THR A 320 3.08 14.53 1.30
CA THR A 320 3.43 13.38 0.45
C THR A 320 3.29 13.72 -1.05
N ALA A 321 2.22 14.40 -1.43
CA ALA A 321 2.02 14.85 -2.82
C ALA A 321 3.12 15.83 -3.26
N ALA A 322 3.42 16.83 -2.44
CA ALA A 322 4.49 17.79 -2.70
C ALA A 322 5.86 17.09 -2.80
N GLY A 323 6.17 16.20 -1.86
CA GLY A 323 7.39 15.42 -1.83
C GLY A 323 7.54 14.51 -3.05
N ALA A 324 6.45 13.87 -3.50
CA ALA A 324 6.44 13.02 -4.69
C ALA A 324 6.78 13.81 -5.97
N VAL A 325 6.20 15.01 -6.12
CA VAL A 325 6.47 15.89 -7.28
C VAL A 325 7.92 16.36 -7.28
N VAL A 326 8.41 16.87 -6.14
CA VAL A 326 9.79 17.33 -5.99
C VAL A 326 10.77 16.17 -6.14
N GLY A 327 10.52 15.07 -5.45
CA GLY A 327 11.33 13.86 -5.49
C GLY A 327 11.43 13.25 -6.89
N GLY A 328 10.32 13.18 -7.62
CA GLY A 328 10.30 12.70 -8.99
C GLY A 328 11.18 13.54 -9.94
N ARG A 329 11.19 14.87 -9.75
CA ARG A 329 12.06 15.78 -10.53
C ARG A 329 13.53 15.65 -10.17
N LEU A 330 13.86 15.35 -8.93
CA LEU A 330 15.24 15.27 -8.43
C LEU A 330 15.84 13.87 -8.56
N ALA A 331 15.00 12.83 -8.65
CA ALA A 331 15.42 11.43 -8.63
C ALA A 331 16.50 11.08 -9.68
N TRP A 332 16.36 11.59 -10.90
CA TRP A 332 17.28 11.31 -12.00
C TRP A 332 18.62 12.08 -11.85
N ARG A 333 18.65 13.22 -11.14
CA ARG A 333 19.87 14.03 -10.92
C ARG A 333 20.66 13.58 -9.69
N ALA A 334 19.97 13.35 -8.59
CA ALA A 334 20.59 13.11 -7.28
C ALA A 334 20.45 11.65 -6.78
N GLY A 335 19.66 10.83 -7.48
CA GLY A 335 19.56 9.39 -7.25
C GLY A 335 19.23 9.03 -5.79
N ARG A 336 20.04 8.17 -5.18
CA ARG A 336 19.84 7.67 -3.79
C ARG A 336 19.93 8.77 -2.73
N ARG A 337 20.60 9.91 -3.02
CA ARG A 337 20.67 11.05 -2.09
C ARG A 337 19.29 11.66 -1.81
N VAL A 338 18.40 11.69 -2.81
CA VAL A 338 17.02 12.17 -2.63
C VAL A 338 16.25 11.23 -1.70
N VAL A 339 16.44 9.92 -1.85
CA VAL A 339 15.84 8.91 -0.97
C VAL A 339 16.32 9.11 0.49
N ALA A 340 17.62 9.26 0.69
CA ALA A 340 18.18 9.51 2.03
C ALA A 340 17.65 10.82 2.64
N LEU A 341 17.55 11.89 1.84
CA LEU A 341 16.94 13.15 2.29
C LEU A 341 15.47 12.95 2.67
N GLY A 342 14.70 12.20 1.88
CA GLY A 342 13.30 11.89 2.16
C GLY A 342 13.13 11.12 3.48
N LEU A 343 13.95 10.08 3.70
CA LEU A 343 13.95 9.31 4.94
C LEU A 343 14.30 10.17 6.16
N LEU A 344 15.32 11.04 6.02
CA LEU A 344 15.70 12.01 7.07
C LEU A 344 14.56 13.01 7.35
N THR A 345 13.93 13.53 6.31
CA THR A 345 12.80 14.47 6.45
C THR A 345 11.61 13.78 7.14
N SER A 346 11.32 12.50 6.83
CA SER A 346 10.29 11.73 7.54
C SER A 346 10.62 11.59 9.02
N LEU A 347 11.87 11.27 9.38
CA LEU A 347 12.30 11.18 10.79
C LEU A 347 12.16 12.50 11.53
N VAL A 348 12.58 13.62 10.91
CA VAL A 348 12.42 14.96 11.48
C VAL A 348 10.95 15.30 11.67
N GLY A 349 10.10 14.95 10.70
CA GLY A 349 8.65 15.13 10.80
C GLY A 349 8.03 14.34 11.94
N LEU A 350 8.40 13.05 12.12
CA LEU A 350 7.93 12.23 13.24
C LEU A 350 8.43 12.78 14.58
N ALA A 351 9.69 13.22 14.67
CA ALA A 351 10.24 13.85 15.87
C ALA A 351 9.50 15.16 16.20
N ALA A 352 9.15 15.96 15.20
CA ALA A 352 8.36 17.18 15.38
C ALA A 352 6.95 16.86 15.90
N VAL A 353 6.31 15.79 15.42
CA VAL A 353 5.02 15.31 15.95
C VAL A 353 5.16 14.92 17.43
N MET A 354 6.20 14.16 17.79
CA MET A 354 6.45 13.75 19.18
C MET A 354 6.73 14.95 20.10
N VAL A 355 7.46 15.96 19.62
CA VAL A 355 7.73 17.17 20.40
C VAL A 355 6.49 18.07 20.49
N GLY A 356 5.74 18.20 19.38
CA GLY A 356 4.50 18.99 19.35
C GLY A 356 3.46 18.47 20.36
N ASP A 357 3.40 17.14 20.54
CA ASP A 357 2.55 16.48 21.49
C ASP A 357 2.92 16.76 22.97
N LEU A 358 4.17 17.11 23.26
CA LEU A 358 4.61 17.57 24.61
C LEU A 358 4.09 18.96 24.99
N PHE A 359 3.82 19.80 23.98
CA PHE A 359 3.37 21.19 24.18
C PHE A 359 1.85 21.35 24.07
N LEU A 360 1.13 20.29 23.65
CA LEU A 360 -0.32 20.31 23.66
C LEU A 360 -0.82 20.13 25.10
N PRO A 361 -1.65 21.04 25.61
CA PRO A 361 -2.25 20.84 26.94
C PRO A 361 -3.01 19.53 26.96
N THR A 362 -2.87 18.78 28.05
CA THR A 362 -3.63 17.55 28.29
C THR A 362 -5.11 17.83 28.02
N PHE A 363 -5.67 17.14 27.05
CA PHE A 363 -7.02 17.40 26.55
C PHE A 363 -8.09 16.94 27.55
N ASP A 364 -8.34 17.75 28.56
CA ASP A 364 -9.46 17.55 29.51
C ASP A 364 -10.78 18.13 29.01
N SER A 365 -10.83 18.75 27.83
CA SER A 365 -12.07 19.32 27.28
C SER A 365 -12.28 19.00 25.79
N PRO A 366 -13.38 18.29 25.44
CA PRO A 366 -13.64 17.84 24.09
C PRO A 366 -14.11 18.92 23.11
N HIS A 367 -14.17 20.21 23.46
CA HIS A 367 -14.87 21.22 22.66
C HIS A 367 -14.02 22.46 22.29
N SER A 368 -13.81 22.67 21.01
CA SER A 368 -13.71 23.91 20.23
C SER A 368 -12.43 24.74 20.16
N ALA A 369 -11.57 24.85 21.16
CA ALA A 369 -10.34 25.67 21.04
C ALA A 369 -9.10 24.88 20.60
N ALA A 370 -9.14 23.56 20.68
CA ALA A 370 -7.98 22.69 20.44
C ALA A 370 -7.69 22.41 18.96
N LEU A 371 -8.66 22.50 18.06
CA LEU A 371 -8.46 22.22 16.64
C LEU A 371 -7.38 23.10 15.99
N PRO A 372 -7.40 24.44 16.12
CA PRO A 372 -6.36 25.29 15.56
C PRO A 372 -4.97 25.02 16.16
N LEU A 373 -4.90 24.72 17.46
CA LEU A 373 -3.65 24.36 18.13
C LEU A 373 -3.14 22.98 17.72
N LEU A 374 -4.02 22.02 17.50
CA LEU A 374 -3.72 20.69 16.97
C LEU A 374 -3.19 20.80 15.52
N PHE A 375 -3.83 21.62 14.70
CA PHE A 375 -3.39 21.88 13.34
C PHE A 375 -2.05 22.64 13.31
N ALA A 376 -1.81 23.59 14.21
CA ALA A 376 -0.58 24.36 14.27
C ALA A 376 0.59 23.54 14.86
N GLY A 377 0.39 22.83 15.96
CA GLY A 377 1.45 22.08 16.65
C GLY A 377 1.85 20.78 15.93
N LEU A 378 0.88 20.00 15.49
CA LEU A 378 1.12 18.74 14.79
C LEU A 378 1.21 18.91 13.27
N GLY A 379 0.58 19.95 12.71
CA GLY A 379 0.45 20.15 11.25
C GLY A 379 1.80 20.28 10.55
N ALA A 380 2.75 21.03 11.11
CA ALA A 380 4.08 21.16 10.53
C ALA A 380 4.85 19.83 10.53
N GLY A 381 4.77 19.07 11.63
CA GLY A 381 5.35 17.73 11.73
C GLY A 381 4.74 16.77 10.72
N PHE A 382 3.42 16.80 10.54
CA PHE A 382 2.71 15.99 9.57
C PHE A 382 3.06 16.35 8.13
N VAL A 383 3.13 17.64 7.79
CA VAL A 383 3.59 18.10 6.46
C VAL A 383 5.01 17.61 6.18
N LEU A 384 5.94 17.75 7.14
CA LEU A 384 7.32 17.30 6.98
C LEU A 384 7.42 15.79 6.84
N SER A 385 6.69 15.04 7.68
CA SER A 385 6.65 13.58 7.62
C SER A 385 6.13 13.09 6.26
N GLY A 386 5.03 13.69 5.77
CA GLY A 386 4.50 13.42 4.44
C GLY A 386 5.46 13.82 3.32
N LEU A 387 6.07 15.00 3.39
CA LEU A 387 7.06 15.45 2.41
C LEU A 387 8.21 14.45 2.29
N GLY A 388 8.70 13.95 3.41
CA GLY A 388 9.72 12.92 3.47
C GLY A 388 9.25 11.61 2.82
N SER A 389 7.99 11.21 3.05
CA SER A 389 7.40 10.03 2.41
C SER A 389 7.39 10.15 0.88
N GLY A 390 6.93 11.28 0.34
CA GLY A 390 6.94 11.55 -1.09
C GLY A 390 8.35 11.57 -1.70
N LEU A 391 9.30 12.20 -1.01
CA LEU A 391 10.72 12.22 -1.39
C LEU A 391 11.39 10.85 -1.31
N THR A 392 10.81 9.89 -0.59
CA THR A 392 11.32 8.53 -0.49
C THR A 392 10.74 7.60 -1.54
N ASN A 393 9.41 7.49 -1.62
CA ASN A 393 8.73 6.46 -2.43
C ASN A 393 9.04 6.57 -3.93
N ILE A 394 8.78 7.72 -4.55
CA ILE A 394 8.95 7.90 -6.00
C ILE A 394 10.43 7.84 -6.41
N PRO A 395 11.37 8.55 -5.73
CA PRO A 395 12.78 8.41 -6.04
C PRO A 395 13.34 7.01 -5.81
N ASN A 396 12.91 6.33 -4.73
CA ASN A 396 13.35 4.96 -4.49
C ASN A 396 12.95 4.02 -5.62
N GLN A 397 11.70 4.09 -6.09
CA GLN A 397 11.24 3.31 -7.24
C GLN A 397 12.07 3.62 -8.49
N THR A 398 12.29 4.90 -8.80
CA THR A 398 13.04 5.34 -9.98
C THR A 398 14.49 4.83 -9.95
N VAL A 399 15.18 4.99 -8.82
CA VAL A 399 16.57 4.55 -8.66
C VAL A 399 16.70 3.03 -8.67
N THR A 400 15.78 2.33 -8.02
CA THR A 400 15.75 0.87 -7.94
C THR A 400 15.57 0.25 -9.32
N MET A 401 14.68 0.82 -10.14
CA MET A 401 14.40 0.33 -11.48
C MET A 401 15.44 0.76 -12.55
N SER A 402 16.32 1.69 -12.25
CA SER A 402 17.24 2.30 -13.23
C SER A 402 18.21 1.32 -13.88
N GLN A 403 18.62 0.29 -13.18
CA GLN A 403 19.56 -0.75 -13.67
C GLN A 403 18.86 -2.04 -14.13
N VAL A 404 17.53 -2.08 -14.11
CA VAL A 404 16.76 -3.25 -14.52
C VAL A 404 16.59 -3.25 -16.04
N PRO A 405 16.93 -4.36 -16.73
CA PRO A 405 16.69 -4.48 -18.16
C PRO A 405 15.21 -4.32 -18.51
N ASN A 406 14.90 -3.63 -19.61
CA ASN A 406 13.52 -3.37 -20.05
C ASN A 406 12.69 -4.65 -20.22
N THR A 407 13.32 -5.77 -20.57
CA THR A 407 12.68 -7.09 -20.73
C THR A 407 12.17 -7.67 -19.41
N ARG A 408 12.70 -7.21 -18.26
CA ARG A 408 12.36 -7.67 -16.89
C ARG A 408 11.68 -6.59 -16.07
N ALA A 409 11.40 -5.42 -16.64
CA ALA A 409 10.88 -4.27 -15.90
C ALA A 409 9.51 -4.53 -15.24
N GLY A 410 8.64 -5.29 -15.90
CA GLY A 410 7.32 -5.66 -15.34
C GLY A 410 7.44 -6.53 -14.09
N SER A 411 8.26 -7.60 -14.16
CA SER A 411 8.51 -8.48 -13.01
C SER A 411 9.20 -7.73 -11.87
N ALA A 412 10.19 -6.90 -12.17
CA ALA A 412 10.89 -6.09 -11.18
C ALA A 412 9.95 -5.10 -10.48
N ALA A 413 9.09 -4.40 -11.22
CA ALA A 413 8.11 -3.50 -10.62
C ALA A 413 7.11 -4.25 -9.73
N GLY A 414 6.63 -5.41 -10.18
CA GLY A 414 5.75 -6.27 -9.39
C GLY A 414 6.40 -6.69 -8.06
N MET A 415 7.64 -7.17 -8.10
CA MET A 415 8.39 -7.56 -6.89
C MET A 415 8.59 -6.38 -5.93
N LEU A 416 8.97 -5.20 -6.46
CA LEU A 416 9.19 -4.00 -5.64
C LEU A 416 7.90 -3.57 -4.93
N HIS A 417 6.78 -3.53 -5.66
CA HIS A 417 5.48 -3.17 -5.10
C HIS A 417 4.98 -4.24 -4.11
N THR A 418 5.18 -5.53 -4.40
CA THR A 418 4.88 -6.61 -3.45
C THR A 418 5.66 -6.44 -2.16
N GLY A 419 6.99 -6.21 -2.25
CA GLY A 419 7.82 -5.96 -1.09
C GLY A 419 7.34 -4.76 -0.26
N HIS A 420 7.03 -3.64 -0.90
CA HIS A 420 6.49 -2.46 -0.22
C HIS A 420 5.16 -2.75 0.50
N ARG A 421 4.22 -3.44 -0.15
CA ARG A 421 2.94 -3.82 0.44
C ARG A 421 3.08 -4.81 1.60
N LEU A 422 4.03 -5.76 1.50
CA LEU A 422 4.37 -6.64 2.62
C LEU A 422 4.92 -5.83 3.80
N GLY A 423 5.74 -4.82 3.52
CA GLY A 423 6.23 -3.87 4.53
C GLY A 423 5.11 -3.09 5.21
N ILE A 424 4.10 -2.64 4.45
CA ILE A 424 2.90 -1.99 5.01
C ILE A 424 2.19 -2.94 5.96
N SER A 425 1.91 -4.15 5.49
CA SER A 425 1.17 -5.14 6.28
C SER A 425 1.95 -5.51 7.55
N ALA A 426 3.25 -5.81 7.45
CA ALA A 426 4.11 -6.09 8.61
C ALA A 426 4.21 -4.90 9.57
N GLY A 427 4.30 -3.70 9.03
CA GLY A 427 4.31 -2.47 9.81
C GLY A 427 3.03 -2.28 10.62
N ILE A 428 1.86 -2.45 10.00
CA ILE A 428 0.57 -2.33 10.69
C ILE A 428 0.50 -3.35 11.83
N VAL A 429 0.81 -4.62 11.59
CA VAL A 429 0.77 -5.66 12.62
C VAL A 429 1.75 -5.36 13.76
N GLY A 430 3.03 -5.12 13.46
CA GLY A 430 4.03 -4.87 14.48
C GLY A 430 3.75 -3.62 15.33
N VAL A 431 3.25 -2.56 14.68
CA VAL A 431 2.95 -1.29 15.34
C VAL A 431 1.64 -1.38 16.14
N SER A 432 0.59 -2.07 15.62
CA SER A 432 -0.65 -2.26 16.37
C SER A 432 -0.46 -3.16 17.60
N THR A 433 0.29 -4.25 17.46
CA THR A 433 0.64 -5.10 18.60
C THR A 433 1.35 -4.32 19.71
N ALA A 434 2.29 -3.43 19.35
CA ALA A 434 2.97 -2.57 20.30
C ALA A 434 2.03 -1.51 20.92
N LEU A 435 1.06 -0.99 20.16
CA LEU A 435 0.04 -0.05 20.62
C LEU A 435 -0.77 -0.71 21.76
N PHE A 436 -1.41 -1.85 21.45
CA PHE A 436 -2.29 -2.52 22.40
C PHE A 436 -1.52 -3.05 23.62
N ALA A 437 -0.33 -3.64 23.43
CA ALA A 437 0.52 -4.07 24.53
C ALA A 437 0.95 -2.90 25.45
N THR A 438 1.11 -1.68 24.90
CA THR A 438 1.42 -0.51 25.72
C THR A 438 0.18 0.00 26.44
N LEU A 439 -0.99 0.01 25.78
CA LEU A 439 -2.26 0.36 26.44
C LEU A 439 -2.53 -0.55 27.63
N ASP A 440 -2.38 -1.86 27.48
CA ASP A 440 -2.56 -2.84 28.54
C ASP A 440 -1.60 -2.59 29.72
N ARG A 441 -0.31 -2.38 29.43
CA ARG A 441 0.71 -2.14 30.47
C ARG A 441 0.54 -0.82 31.22
N THR A 442 0.01 0.20 30.54
CA THR A 442 -0.10 1.56 31.10
C THR A 442 -1.51 1.90 31.61
N GLY A 443 -2.44 0.92 31.62
CA GLY A 443 -3.81 1.14 32.06
C GLY A 443 -4.59 2.08 31.16
N GLY A 444 -4.38 2.02 29.85
CA GLY A 444 -5.11 2.81 28.85
C GLY A 444 -4.48 4.16 28.50
N ASN A 445 -3.18 4.36 28.75
CA ASN A 445 -2.51 5.61 28.37
C ASN A 445 -2.24 5.68 26.86
N TRP A 446 -3.17 6.24 26.10
CA TRP A 446 -3.11 6.41 24.66
C TRP A 446 -1.91 7.22 24.18
N LEU A 447 -1.50 8.24 24.94
CA LEU A 447 -0.35 9.06 24.59
C LEU A 447 0.96 8.27 24.64
N ALA A 448 1.16 7.48 25.71
CA ALA A 448 2.33 6.60 25.84
C ALA A 448 2.35 5.54 24.74
N ALA A 449 1.19 4.97 24.42
CA ALA A 449 1.04 3.99 23.36
C ALA A 449 1.36 4.60 21.97
N PHE A 450 0.83 5.79 21.67
CA PHE A 450 1.09 6.50 20.41
C PHE A 450 2.60 6.83 20.25
N ARG A 451 3.25 7.34 21.29
CA ARG A 451 4.71 7.61 21.28
C ARG A 451 5.54 6.36 21.04
N THR A 452 5.18 5.25 21.69
CA THR A 452 5.86 3.96 21.45
C THR A 452 5.77 3.53 19.99
N THR A 453 4.61 3.68 19.37
CA THR A 453 4.41 3.33 17.96
C THR A 453 5.20 4.24 17.02
N LEU A 454 5.27 5.56 17.31
CA LEU A 454 6.10 6.49 16.52
C LEU A 454 7.58 6.13 16.59
N LEU A 455 8.09 5.70 17.76
CA LEU A 455 9.48 5.24 17.94
C LEU A 455 9.76 3.99 17.11
N ILE A 456 8.84 3.04 17.05
CA ILE A 456 8.98 1.83 16.23
C ILE A 456 9.01 2.18 14.73
N ILE A 457 8.11 3.03 14.27
CA ILE A 457 8.10 3.51 12.88
C ILE A 457 9.41 4.23 12.57
N ALA A 458 9.87 5.12 13.46
CA ALA A 458 11.13 5.82 13.31
C ALA A 458 12.34 4.87 13.24
N ALA A 459 12.35 3.77 14.02
CA ALA A 459 13.39 2.76 13.95
C ALA A 459 13.47 2.08 12.57
N PHE A 460 12.33 1.70 11.98
CA PHE A 460 12.29 1.15 10.63
C PHE A 460 12.83 2.15 9.59
N ILE A 461 12.43 3.43 9.68
CA ILE A 461 12.90 4.49 8.77
C ILE A 461 14.40 4.73 8.97
N LEU A 462 14.90 4.71 10.21
CA LEU A 462 16.32 4.86 10.51
C LEU A 462 17.16 3.76 9.88
N VAL A 463 16.72 2.49 10.00
CA VAL A 463 17.39 1.36 9.32
C VAL A 463 17.39 1.55 7.80
N ALA A 464 16.26 1.97 7.21
CA ALA A 464 16.19 2.29 5.79
C ALA A 464 17.14 3.43 5.39
N LEU A 465 17.28 4.47 6.23
CA LEU A 465 18.22 5.58 6.04
C LEU A 465 19.68 5.10 6.06
N LEU A 466 20.04 4.26 7.03
CA LEU A 466 21.40 3.70 7.11
C LEU A 466 21.73 2.89 5.85
N ILE A 467 20.80 2.07 5.35
CA ILE A 467 20.96 1.34 4.09
C ILE A 467 21.14 2.30 2.91
N ALA A 468 20.36 3.37 2.83
CA ALA A 468 20.48 4.36 1.76
C ALA A 468 21.84 5.10 1.81
N LEU A 469 22.33 5.46 2.99
CA LEU A 469 23.63 6.09 3.20
C LEU A 469 24.78 5.13 2.86
N MET A 470 24.71 3.86 3.26
CA MET A 470 25.68 2.82 2.88
C MET A 470 25.76 2.68 1.34
N ASP A 471 24.62 2.71 0.62
CA ASP A 471 24.63 2.65 -0.84
C ASP A 471 25.31 3.87 -1.47
N ILE A 472 25.14 5.06 -0.89
CA ILE A 472 25.77 6.30 -1.38
C ILE A 472 27.30 6.25 -1.20
N VAL A 473 27.79 5.87 -0.01
CA VAL A 473 29.23 5.84 0.32
C VAL A 473 29.96 4.84 -0.56
N THR A 474 29.44 3.62 -0.64
CA THR A 474 30.10 2.53 -1.38
C THR A 474 30.04 2.70 -2.91
N ARG A 475 29.13 3.53 -3.45
CA ARG A 475 29.16 3.91 -4.88
C ARG A 475 30.31 4.87 -5.20
N LYS A 476 30.66 5.79 -4.29
CA LYS A 476 31.79 6.70 -4.47
C LYS A 476 33.11 5.96 -4.57
N GLU A 477 33.30 4.93 -3.77
CA GLU A 477 34.54 4.11 -3.78
C GLU A 477 34.71 3.30 -5.07
N GLY A 478 33.60 2.84 -5.68
CA GLY A 478 33.62 2.09 -6.96
C GLY A 478 33.86 2.94 -8.21
N GLN A 479 33.71 4.28 -8.11
CA GLN A 479 34.00 5.22 -9.22
C GLN A 479 35.45 5.76 -9.19
N VAL A 480 36.18 5.53 -8.09
CA VAL A 480 37.60 5.96 -7.92
C VAL A 480 38.57 4.82 -8.27
N ARG A 481 38.10 3.63 -8.56
CA ARG A 481 38.87 2.50 -9.09
C ARG A 481 38.48 2.23 -10.54
#